data_4ebf2349a9d1d4bfeee08d31063894b9
#
_entry.id   4ebf2349a9d1d4bfeee08d31063894b9
#
_cell.length_a   1.000
_cell.length_b   1.000
_cell.length_c   1.000
_cell.angle_alpha   90.00
_cell.angle_beta   90.00
_cell.angle_gamma   90.00
#
_symmetry.space_group_name_H-M   'P 1'
#
loop_
_entity.id
_entity.type
_entity.pdbx_description
1 polymer ?
#
loop_
_entity_poly.entity_id
_entity_poly.type
_entity_poly.pdbx_seq_one_letter_code
_entity_poly.pdbx_strand_id
1 'polypeptide(L)'
;MFVTAEQVGTKAKWLFVSLALFLIGINVLNVVNSYVGRDFMTAIENRNFDEFVHMALVYVGVFAVSTIASVYYSFTEQRLGLLWRFWGTRDTILNYSNNRVYYRLSKKGEIGNPDQRIADDIRTYCTTTLSFMLILVNASLTVIAFSGVMWTISPLLFVVSVLYAAVGTFMTIIFGRPLVRLNYDQLDKEANLRASLTYLRGNAESVAISRREGHLIQLSLKCLGDLAMNFRRIIAVNRNVGFFTTGYNWLIQIIPALLIAPLFIDGKVEFGVITQSAIAFTQLLGAFSIIVNQFQSISSYTAVLARLGALAEARESARAEEEAAPIAFSHEEEQVVYSGLTLRSPRSGRTLIKDLSLTIPQGHHVLIRGRDETARSALFLSTIGLWDAAEGRIGRPSLDQILLVTELPYLPPGTLRELLMRPWPEVSLPWRQNLSDIQVPEEEIMETLAALKIDTLVKGFGGLDQRQHWENILPLDQQQMLVIARVLLSQPRFVFLDRPSSALGPERVDSILDLLNERSIPYVTFESDESSVNMDRYDAVLEIKEGGAWELKPAKVLGPPEETQQVMS
;
A
#
# COMPACT_ATOMS: atom_id res chain seq x y z
N MET A 1 11.32 -7.76 14.80
CA MET A 1 11.75 -6.77 13.78
C MET A 1 11.61 -5.33 14.26
N PHE A 2 10.39 -4.79 14.55
CA PHE A 2 10.23 -3.40 14.99
C PHE A 2 11.05 -3.03 16.25
N VAL A 3 10.98 -3.86 17.29
CA VAL A 3 11.67 -3.63 18.58
C VAL A 3 13.19 -3.84 18.50
N THR A 4 13.66 -4.51 17.45
CA THR A 4 15.10 -4.79 17.20
C THR A 4 15.69 -3.89 16.11
N ALA A 5 14.89 -3.02 15.48
CA ALA A 5 15.36 -2.10 14.45
C ALA A 5 16.32 -1.04 15.04
N GLU A 6 17.50 -0.89 14.45
CA GLU A 6 18.57 -0.01 14.96
C GLU A 6 18.14 1.45 15.20
N GLN A 7 17.30 1.99 14.31
CA GLN A 7 16.91 3.40 14.38
C GLN A 7 15.78 3.71 15.38
N VAL A 8 14.92 2.73 15.67
CA VAL A 8 13.64 2.95 16.38
C VAL A 8 13.50 2.06 17.61
N GLY A 9 14.23 0.94 17.65
CA GLY A 9 14.06 -0.11 18.66
C GLY A 9 14.28 0.38 20.11
N THR A 10 15.28 1.23 20.36
CA THR A 10 15.54 1.77 21.71
C THR A 10 14.38 2.64 22.21
N LYS A 11 13.85 3.52 21.34
CA LYS A 11 12.67 4.37 21.67
C LYS A 11 11.43 3.52 21.92
N ALA A 12 11.21 2.49 21.08
CA ALA A 12 10.09 1.57 21.23
C ALA A 12 10.14 0.81 22.55
N LYS A 13 11.31 0.28 22.94
CA LYS A 13 11.51 -0.43 24.23
C LYS A 13 11.15 0.47 25.42
N TRP A 14 11.64 1.70 25.46
CA TRP A 14 11.32 2.64 26.54
C TRP A 14 9.83 2.97 26.60
N LEU A 15 9.15 3.14 25.45
CA LEU A 15 7.72 3.38 25.43
C LEU A 15 6.93 2.15 25.90
N PHE A 16 7.34 0.91 25.55
CA PHE A 16 6.72 -0.32 26.08
C PHE A 16 6.90 -0.43 27.59
N VAL A 17 8.10 -0.16 28.11
CA VAL A 17 8.34 -0.18 29.58
C VAL A 17 7.48 0.87 30.28
N SER A 18 7.39 2.07 29.73
CA SER A 18 6.54 3.14 30.26
C SER A 18 5.06 2.73 30.29
N LEU A 19 4.55 2.11 29.22
CA LEU A 19 3.17 1.58 29.15
C LEU A 19 2.92 0.50 30.21
N ALA A 20 3.87 -0.42 30.39
CA ALA A 20 3.74 -1.47 31.42
C ALA A 20 3.68 -0.86 32.84
N LEU A 21 4.53 0.14 33.11
CA LEU A 21 4.50 0.87 34.40
C LEU A 21 3.19 1.62 34.61
N PHE A 22 2.66 2.30 33.59
CA PHE A 22 1.35 2.96 33.68
C PHE A 22 0.22 1.95 33.90
N LEU A 23 0.22 0.79 33.23
CA LEU A 23 -0.80 -0.25 33.45
C LEU A 23 -0.78 -0.79 34.87
N ILE A 24 0.41 -1.07 35.42
CA ILE A 24 0.55 -1.48 36.81
C ILE A 24 0.06 -0.37 37.74
N GLY A 25 0.47 0.86 37.52
CA GLY A 25 0.06 2.01 38.32
C GLY A 25 -1.45 2.23 38.30
N ILE A 26 -2.09 2.17 37.13
CA ILE A 26 -3.54 2.30 36.98
C ILE A 26 -4.29 1.17 37.72
N ASN A 27 -3.81 -0.08 37.62
CA ASN A 27 -4.45 -1.19 38.35
C ASN A 27 -4.29 -1.05 39.87
N VAL A 28 -3.12 -0.61 40.35
CA VAL A 28 -2.92 -0.30 41.76
C VAL A 28 -3.88 0.82 42.23
N LEU A 29 -3.97 1.91 41.47
CA LEU A 29 -4.89 3.01 41.75
C LEU A 29 -6.34 2.57 41.72
N ASN A 30 -6.75 1.65 40.84
CA ASN A 30 -8.10 1.10 40.84
C ASN A 30 -8.40 0.28 42.12
N VAL A 31 -7.43 -0.49 42.61
CA VAL A 31 -7.54 -1.19 43.89
C VAL A 31 -7.64 -0.20 45.05
N VAL A 32 -6.74 0.79 45.10
CA VAL A 32 -6.80 1.86 46.12
C VAL A 32 -8.14 2.58 46.09
N ASN A 33 -8.62 2.93 44.90
CA ASN A 33 -9.93 3.56 44.71
C ASN A 33 -11.09 2.70 45.27
N SER A 34 -11.01 1.38 45.15
CA SER A 34 -11.96 0.43 45.69
C SER A 34 -12.00 0.46 47.22
N TYR A 35 -10.83 0.56 47.88
CA TYR A 35 -10.76 0.66 49.33
C TYR A 35 -11.18 2.04 49.85
N VAL A 36 -10.73 3.12 49.21
CA VAL A 36 -11.14 4.49 49.57
C VAL A 36 -12.67 4.66 49.41
N GLY A 37 -13.23 4.08 48.32
CA GLY A 37 -14.69 4.07 48.12
C GLY A 37 -15.45 3.31 49.19
N ARG A 38 -14.88 2.21 49.70
CA ARG A 38 -15.43 1.49 50.86
C ARG A 38 -15.45 2.38 52.09
N ASP A 39 -14.31 2.95 52.48
CA ASP A 39 -14.16 3.74 53.72
C ASP A 39 -15.00 5.02 53.65
N PHE A 40 -15.10 5.65 52.48
CA PHE A 40 -15.98 6.80 52.24
C PHE A 40 -17.48 6.45 52.51
N MET A 41 -17.94 5.29 52.00
CA MET A 41 -19.34 4.85 52.22
C MET A 41 -19.59 4.44 53.67
N THR A 42 -18.64 3.82 54.32
CA THR A 42 -18.73 3.48 55.75
C THR A 42 -18.80 4.73 56.65
N ALA A 43 -18.03 5.80 56.31
CA ALA A 43 -18.08 7.08 57.02
C ALA A 43 -19.48 7.74 56.91
N ILE A 44 -20.15 7.62 55.77
CA ILE A 44 -21.52 8.10 55.57
C ILE A 44 -22.51 7.33 56.48
N GLU A 45 -22.40 6.00 56.53
CA GLU A 45 -23.25 5.16 57.36
C GLU A 45 -23.09 5.49 58.83
N ASN A 46 -21.86 5.64 59.29
CA ASN A 46 -21.51 6.00 60.67
C ASN A 46 -21.88 7.44 61.05
N ARG A 47 -22.35 8.26 60.08
CA ARG A 47 -22.71 9.68 60.24
C ARG A 47 -21.55 10.52 60.81
N ASN A 48 -20.30 10.13 60.54
CA ASN A 48 -19.10 10.81 60.98
C ASN A 48 -18.69 11.85 59.92
N PHE A 49 -19.00 13.12 60.15
CA PHE A 49 -18.79 14.19 59.18
C PHE A 49 -17.30 14.46 58.93
N ASP A 50 -16.46 14.42 59.96
CA ASP A 50 -15.03 14.70 59.83
C ASP A 50 -14.31 13.63 58.99
N GLU A 51 -14.63 12.36 59.23
CA GLU A 51 -14.09 11.21 58.46
C GLU A 51 -14.60 11.22 57.02
N PHE A 52 -15.89 11.56 56.83
CA PHE A 52 -16.47 11.74 55.49
C PHE A 52 -15.71 12.79 54.67
N VAL A 53 -15.47 14.00 55.25
CA VAL A 53 -14.72 15.06 54.54
C VAL A 53 -13.31 14.62 54.25
N HIS A 54 -12.62 13.95 55.20
CA HIS A 54 -11.28 13.43 54.99
C HIS A 54 -11.26 12.40 53.84
N MET A 55 -12.13 11.40 53.85
CA MET A 55 -12.22 10.38 52.80
C MET A 55 -12.64 10.96 51.46
N ALA A 56 -13.52 11.98 51.42
CA ALA A 56 -13.88 12.69 50.21
C ALA A 56 -12.65 13.37 49.54
N LEU A 57 -11.80 14.04 50.34
CA LEU A 57 -10.57 14.66 49.83
C LEU A 57 -9.56 13.62 49.29
N VAL A 58 -9.38 12.51 50.02
CA VAL A 58 -8.56 11.38 49.57
C VAL A 58 -9.08 10.82 48.24
N TYR A 59 -10.40 10.65 48.14
CA TYR A 59 -11.08 10.11 46.93
C TYR A 59 -10.86 11.02 45.71
N VAL A 60 -11.03 12.34 45.90
CA VAL A 60 -10.72 13.33 44.84
C VAL A 60 -9.25 13.27 44.45
N GLY A 61 -8.34 13.12 45.44
CA GLY A 61 -6.90 12.98 45.18
C GLY A 61 -6.58 11.73 44.33
N VAL A 62 -7.17 10.58 44.68
CA VAL A 62 -7.00 9.33 43.91
C VAL A 62 -7.53 9.49 42.48
N PHE A 63 -8.71 10.12 42.31
CA PHE A 63 -9.22 10.40 40.96
C PHE A 63 -8.30 11.32 40.14
N ALA A 64 -7.75 12.36 40.76
CA ALA A 64 -6.82 13.27 40.07
C ALA A 64 -5.58 12.52 39.58
N VAL A 65 -4.95 11.71 40.42
CA VAL A 65 -3.79 10.89 40.06
C VAL A 65 -4.14 9.86 39.01
N SER A 66 -5.29 9.18 39.13
CA SER A 66 -5.78 8.19 38.17
C SER A 66 -6.04 8.83 36.80
N THR A 67 -6.59 10.04 36.79
CA THR A 67 -6.82 10.79 35.55
C THR A 67 -5.49 11.13 34.85
N ILE A 68 -4.52 11.65 35.59
CA ILE A 68 -3.19 11.97 35.06
C ILE A 68 -2.53 10.71 34.48
N ALA A 69 -2.54 9.60 35.25
CA ALA A 69 -1.96 8.32 34.80
C ALA A 69 -2.61 7.81 33.53
N SER A 70 -3.96 7.85 33.45
CA SER A 70 -4.72 7.40 32.27
C SER A 70 -4.46 8.26 31.03
N VAL A 71 -4.34 9.58 31.19
CA VAL A 71 -4.04 10.49 30.07
C VAL A 71 -2.63 10.22 29.52
N TYR A 72 -1.62 10.12 30.41
CA TYR A 72 -0.25 9.81 29.97
C TYR A 72 -0.12 8.40 29.40
N TYR A 73 -0.87 7.42 29.90
CA TYR A 73 -0.97 6.09 29.31
C TYR A 73 -1.47 6.18 27.86
N SER A 74 -2.62 6.83 27.64
CA SER A 74 -3.21 6.98 26.30
C SER A 74 -2.29 7.76 25.36
N PHE A 75 -1.65 8.81 25.83
CA PHE A 75 -0.64 9.56 25.05
C PHE A 75 0.53 8.67 24.64
N THR A 76 1.07 7.87 25.55
CA THR A 76 2.20 6.97 25.28
C THR A 76 1.82 5.85 24.32
N GLU A 77 0.60 5.29 24.44
CA GLU A 77 0.04 4.29 23.54
C GLU A 77 -0.05 4.84 22.09
N GLN A 78 -0.65 6.02 21.93
CA GLN A 78 -0.79 6.65 20.63
C GLN A 78 0.57 6.97 19.99
N ARG A 79 1.54 7.43 20.77
CA ARG A 79 2.89 7.72 20.32
C ARG A 79 3.63 6.47 19.87
N LEU A 80 3.50 5.36 20.59
CA LEU A 80 4.07 4.07 20.21
C LEU A 80 3.40 3.52 18.96
N GLY A 81 2.07 3.61 18.85
CA GLY A 81 1.32 3.20 17.66
C GLY A 81 1.73 3.97 16.41
N LEU A 82 1.91 5.30 16.54
CA LEU A 82 2.41 6.14 15.43
C LEU A 82 3.83 5.75 15.01
N LEU A 83 4.72 5.52 15.97
CA LEU A 83 6.10 5.12 15.70
C LEU A 83 6.17 3.78 14.97
N TRP A 84 5.36 2.80 15.40
CA TRP A 84 5.28 1.49 14.76
C TRP A 84 4.70 1.57 13.35
N ARG A 85 3.60 2.32 13.18
CA ARG A 85 2.98 2.57 11.88
C ARG A 85 3.97 3.21 10.91
N PHE A 86 4.67 4.28 11.33
CA PHE A 86 5.63 4.98 10.49
C PHE A 86 6.74 4.03 10.00
N TRP A 87 7.32 3.25 10.92
CA TRP A 87 8.34 2.27 10.58
C TRP A 87 7.81 1.19 9.62
N GLY A 88 6.66 0.58 9.93
CA GLY A 88 6.08 -0.49 9.11
C GLY A 88 5.66 -0.04 7.72
N THR A 89 5.02 1.14 7.61
CA THR A 89 4.62 1.69 6.31
C THR A 89 5.84 2.03 5.47
N ARG A 90 6.87 2.68 6.06
CA ARG A 90 8.12 2.99 5.37
C ARG A 90 8.82 1.74 4.86
N ASP A 91 9.00 0.73 5.71
CA ASP A 91 9.64 -0.53 5.33
C ASP A 91 8.88 -1.19 4.17
N THR A 92 7.55 -1.20 4.22
CA THR A 92 6.74 -1.80 3.16
C THR A 92 6.82 -1.01 1.86
N ILE A 93 6.79 0.34 1.90
CA ILE A 93 6.94 1.18 0.70
C ILE A 93 8.30 0.91 0.04
N LEU A 94 9.40 0.90 0.81
CA LEU A 94 10.73 0.63 0.28
C LEU A 94 10.81 -0.76 -0.36
N ASN A 95 10.30 -1.78 0.32
CA ASN A 95 10.30 -3.14 -0.19
C ASN A 95 9.37 -3.35 -1.40
N TYR A 96 8.26 -2.60 -1.48
CA TYR A 96 7.34 -2.65 -2.62
C TYR A 96 7.92 -1.96 -3.85
N SER A 97 8.67 -0.86 -3.64
CA SER A 97 9.32 -0.11 -4.72
C SER A 97 10.61 -0.75 -5.20
N ASN A 98 11.33 -1.48 -4.32
CA ASN A 98 12.57 -2.14 -4.68
C ASN A 98 12.34 -3.27 -5.70
N ASN A 99 13.33 -3.44 -6.59
CA ASN A 99 13.38 -4.53 -7.56
C ASN A 99 12.11 -4.64 -8.42
N ARG A 100 11.41 -3.51 -8.64
CA ARG A 100 10.19 -3.46 -9.47
C ARG A 100 9.09 -4.44 -9.04
N VAL A 101 9.03 -4.77 -7.75
CA VAL A 101 8.00 -5.67 -7.18
C VAL A 101 6.60 -5.18 -7.50
N TYR A 102 6.35 -3.85 -7.42
CA TYR A 102 5.07 -3.23 -7.79
C TYR A 102 4.61 -3.58 -9.22
N TYR A 103 5.55 -3.61 -10.18
CA TYR A 103 5.25 -3.94 -11.58
C TYR A 103 4.86 -5.41 -11.74
N ARG A 104 5.62 -6.33 -11.15
CA ARG A 104 5.34 -7.77 -11.20
C ARG A 104 4.00 -8.12 -10.56
N LEU A 105 3.70 -7.54 -9.40
CA LEU A 105 2.42 -7.72 -8.73
C LEU A 105 1.24 -7.19 -9.55
N SER A 106 1.41 -6.02 -10.17
CA SER A 106 0.40 -5.45 -11.07
C SER A 106 0.16 -6.33 -12.30
N LYS A 107 1.23 -6.88 -12.91
CA LYS A 107 1.16 -7.75 -14.08
C LYS A 107 0.45 -9.06 -13.82
N LYS A 108 0.67 -9.69 -12.65
CA LYS A 108 0.02 -10.94 -12.25
C LYS A 108 -1.45 -10.74 -11.88
N GLY A 109 -1.82 -9.57 -11.38
CA GLY A 109 -3.19 -9.28 -10.97
C GLY A 109 -3.69 -10.10 -9.78
N GLU A 110 -2.80 -10.81 -9.07
CA GLU A 110 -3.14 -11.69 -7.94
C GLU A 110 -3.51 -10.91 -6.68
N ILE A 111 -3.03 -9.66 -6.57
CA ILE A 111 -3.26 -8.82 -5.41
C ILE A 111 -4.07 -7.60 -5.80
N GLY A 112 -5.31 -7.54 -5.29
CA GLY A 112 -6.13 -6.35 -5.40
C GLY A 112 -5.69 -5.27 -4.41
N ASN A 113 -5.69 -4.01 -4.87
CA ASN A 113 -5.49 -2.79 -4.07
C ASN A 113 -4.26 -2.83 -3.13
N PRO A 114 -3.03 -2.98 -3.66
CA PRO A 114 -1.82 -2.98 -2.83
C PRO A 114 -1.60 -1.65 -2.10
N ASP A 115 -2.05 -0.53 -2.66
CA ASP A 115 -2.09 0.81 -2.10
C ASP A 115 -2.86 0.85 -0.76
N GLN A 116 -4.07 0.28 -0.72
CA GLN A 116 -4.88 0.17 0.48
C GLN A 116 -4.21 -0.71 1.54
N ARG A 117 -3.57 -1.81 1.13
CA ARG A 117 -2.85 -2.69 2.07
C ARG A 117 -1.67 -1.95 2.73
N ILE A 118 -0.94 -1.16 1.96
CA ILE A 118 0.20 -0.38 2.46
C ILE A 118 -0.26 0.80 3.34
N ALA A 119 -1.31 1.50 2.96
CA ALA A 119 -1.76 2.70 3.67
C ALA A 119 -2.63 2.38 4.90
N ASP A 120 -3.68 1.54 4.74
CA ASP A 120 -4.70 1.32 5.76
C ASP A 120 -4.51 0.02 6.53
N ASP A 121 -4.16 -1.10 5.86
CA ASP A 121 -4.02 -2.37 6.55
C ASP A 121 -2.83 -2.38 7.50
N ILE A 122 -1.68 -1.77 7.13
CA ILE A 122 -0.53 -1.62 8.04
C ILE A 122 -0.90 -0.75 9.24
N ARG A 123 -1.64 0.34 9.03
CA ARG A 123 -2.12 1.17 10.13
C ARG A 123 -2.97 0.34 11.10
N THR A 124 -3.97 -0.37 10.56
CA THR A 124 -4.87 -1.21 11.35
C THR A 124 -4.12 -2.32 12.06
N TYR A 125 -3.17 -2.96 11.38
CA TYR A 125 -2.29 -3.97 11.97
C TYR A 125 -1.53 -3.42 13.19
N CYS A 126 -0.81 -2.31 13.04
CA CYS A 126 0.00 -1.74 14.12
C CYS A 126 -0.85 -1.30 15.31
N THR A 127 -1.95 -0.57 15.06
CA THR A 127 -2.81 -0.06 16.13
C THR A 127 -3.57 -1.17 16.84
N THR A 128 -4.15 -2.11 16.11
CA THR A 128 -4.95 -3.19 16.69
C THR A 128 -4.09 -4.20 17.44
N THR A 129 -2.91 -4.56 16.91
CA THR A 129 -1.97 -5.45 17.61
C THR A 129 -1.53 -4.84 18.94
N LEU A 130 -1.14 -3.56 18.93
CA LEU A 130 -0.74 -2.85 20.14
C LEU A 130 -1.90 -2.82 21.15
N SER A 131 -3.10 -2.44 20.70
CA SER A 131 -4.28 -2.38 21.54
C SER A 131 -4.63 -3.74 22.15
N PHE A 132 -4.62 -4.82 21.35
CA PHE A 132 -4.88 -6.17 21.87
C PHE A 132 -3.85 -6.62 22.90
N MET A 133 -2.56 -6.35 22.65
CA MET A 133 -1.49 -6.67 23.60
C MET A 133 -1.70 -5.92 24.93
N LEU A 134 -1.98 -4.63 24.88
CA LEU A 134 -2.21 -3.81 26.07
C LEU A 134 -3.50 -4.20 26.82
N ILE A 135 -4.59 -4.49 26.09
CA ILE A 135 -5.84 -4.96 26.65
C ILE A 135 -5.64 -6.29 27.38
N LEU A 136 -4.90 -7.24 26.79
CA LEU A 136 -4.64 -8.54 27.38
C LEU A 136 -3.79 -8.42 28.67
N VAL A 137 -2.74 -7.58 28.63
CA VAL A 137 -1.90 -7.30 29.81
C VAL A 137 -2.73 -6.64 30.91
N ASN A 138 -3.52 -5.61 30.56
CA ASN A 138 -4.39 -4.93 31.52
C ASN A 138 -5.41 -5.88 32.17
N ALA A 139 -6.05 -6.73 31.36
CA ALA A 139 -7.00 -7.72 31.88
C ALA A 139 -6.34 -8.71 32.84
N SER A 140 -5.15 -9.20 32.48
CA SER A 140 -4.41 -10.11 33.36
C SER A 140 -4.08 -9.45 34.70
N LEU A 141 -3.62 -8.20 34.68
CA LEU A 141 -3.35 -7.43 35.90
C LEU A 141 -4.62 -7.19 36.71
N THR A 142 -5.73 -6.83 36.06
CA THR A 142 -7.04 -6.62 36.70
C THR A 142 -7.54 -7.91 37.34
N VAL A 143 -7.44 -9.04 36.64
CA VAL A 143 -7.84 -10.36 37.21
C VAL A 143 -7.02 -10.67 38.45
N ILE A 144 -5.71 -10.53 38.42
CA ILE A 144 -4.84 -10.79 39.57
C ILE A 144 -5.19 -9.87 40.74
N ALA A 145 -5.29 -8.57 40.50
CA ALA A 145 -5.56 -7.56 41.55
C ALA A 145 -6.93 -7.75 42.20
N PHE A 146 -7.99 -7.82 41.39
CA PHE A 146 -9.37 -7.89 41.93
C PHE A 146 -9.78 -9.28 42.40
N SER A 147 -9.16 -10.36 41.91
CA SER A 147 -9.31 -11.70 42.53
C SER A 147 -8.81 -11.69 43.96
N GLY A 148 -7.66 -11.06 44.23
CA GLY A 148 -7.18 -10.88 45.62
C GLY A 148 -8.16 -10.09 46.49
N VAL A 149 -8.66 -8.94 45.99
CA VAL A 149 -9.66 -8.14 46.72
C VAL A 149 -10.94 -8.94 47.01
N MET A 150 -11.49 -9.64 46.02
CA MET A 150 -12.72 -10.43 46.19
C MET A 150 -12.52 -11.61 47.13
N TRP A 151 -11.37 -12.27 47.05
CA TRP A 151 -11.06 -13.39 47.95
C TRP A 151 -11.00 -12.97 49.43
N THR A 152 -10.48 -11.78 49.70
CA THR A 152 -10.46 -11.22 51.07
C THR A 152 -11.81 -10.81 51.58
N ILE A 153 -12.77 -10.44 50.71
CA ILE A 153 -14.14 -10.08 51.08
C ILE A 153 -14.97 -11.36 51.31
N SER A 154 -15.04 -12.21 50.28
CA SER A 154 -15.79 -13.48 50.34
C SER A 154 -15.33 -14.42 49.21
N PRO A 155 -14.79 -15.62 49.54
CA PRO A 155 -14.47 -16.62 48.53
C PRO A 155 -15.65 -17.03 47.65
N LEU A 156 -16.87 -17.06 48.24
CA LEU A 156 -18.09 -17.37 47.52
C LEU A 156 -18.36 -16.35 46.41
N LEU A 157 -18.18 -15.06 46.70
CA LEU A 157 -18.38 -13.98 45.74
C LEU A 157 -17.40 -14.14 44.54
N PHE A 158 -16.14 -14.52 44.80
CA PHE A 158 -15.16 -14.79 43.73
C PHE A 158 -15.61 -15.97 42.83
N VAL A 159 -16.01 -17.10 43.40
CA VAL A 159 -16.49 -18.26 42.64
C VAL A 159 -17.72 -17.91 41.79
N VAL A 160 -18.69 -17.20 42.38
CA VAL A 160 -19.88 -16.73 41.66
C VAL A 160 -19.49 -15.81 40.50
N SER A 161 -18.51 -14.90 40.69
CA SER A 161 -18.08 -14.00 39.62
C SER A 161 -17.44 -14.75 38.44
N VAL A 162 -16.63 -15.77 38.71
CA VAL A 162 -16.01 -16.60 37.67
C VAL A 162 -17.06 -17.42 36.91
N LEU A 163 -18.00 -18.04 37.61
CA LEU A 163 -19.09 -18.79 36.98
C LEU A 163 -19.97 -17.88 36.13
N TYR A 164 -20.32 -16.71 36.68
CA TYR A 164 -21.13 -15.71 35.97
C TYR A 164 -20.44 -15.22 34.70
N ALA A 165 -19.13 -14.91 34.76
CA ALA A 165 -18.33 -14.54 33.59
C ALA A 165 -18.30 -15.64 32.54
N ALA A 166 -18.10 -16.91 32.96
CA ALA A 166 -18.08 -18.06 32.07
C ALA A 166 -19.44 -18.24 31.34
N VAL A 167 -20.55 -18.17 32.06
CA VAL A 167 -21.91 -18.26 31.49
C VAL A 167 -22.17 -17.08 30.54
N GLY A 168 -21.85 -15.86 30.95
CA GLY A 168 -21.99 -14.67 30.10
C GLY A 168 -21.20 -14.76 28.81
N THR A 169 -19.94 -15.17 28.91
CA THR A 169 -19.07 -15.35 27.71
C THR A 169 -19.62 -16.43 26.78
N PHE A 170 -20.01 -17.59 27.32
CA PHE A 170 -20.56 -18.70 26.54
C PHE A 170 -21.86 -18.29 25.81
N MET A 171 -22.79 -17.65 26.50
CA MET A 171 -24.04 -17.18 25.89
C MET A 171 -23.82 -16.09 24.85
N THR A 172 -22.89 -15.16 25.08
CA THR A 172 -22.58 -14.12 24.10
C THR A 172 -21.97 -14.71 22.84
N ILE A 173 -21.11 -15.71 22.96
CA ILE A 173 -20.54 -16.41 21.79
C ILE A 173 -21.64 -17.11 20.98
N ILE A 174 -22.58 -17.79 21.64
CA ILE A 174 -23.70 -18.46 20.97
C ILE A 174 -24.57 -17.44 20.22
N PHE A 175 -24.99 -16.38 20.87
CA PHE A 175 -25.86 -15.36 20.24
C PHE A 175 -25.12 -14.51 19.21
N GLY A 176 -23.81 -14.25 19.42
CA GLY A 176 -23.00 -13.42 18.54
C GLY A 176 -22.43 -14.16 17.33
N ARG A 177 -22.36 -15.51 17.35
CA ARG A 177 -21.76 -16.30 16.28
C ARG A 177 -22.26 -15.96 14.86
N PRO A 178 -23.58 -15.72 14.63
CA PRO A 178 -24.07 -15.33 13.30
C PRO A 178 -23.52 -13.99 12.82
N LEU A 179 -23.14 -13.07 13.72
CA LEU A 179 -22.64 -11.74 13.37
C LEU A 179 -21.30 -11.81 12.60
N VAL A 180 -20.47 -12.81 12.87
CA VAL A 180 -19.17 -12.98 12.17
C VAL A 180 -19.38 -13.04 10.68
N ARG A 181 -20.26 -13.97 10.25
CA ARG A 181 -20.56 -14.17 8.85
C ARG A 181 -21.29 -12.96 8.25
N LEU A 182 -22.29 -12.43 8.96
CA LEU A 182 -23.05 -11.29 8.48
C LEU A 182 -22.19 -10.02 8.32
N ASN A 183 -21.24 -9.79 9.23
CA ASN A 183 -20.29 -8.67 9.10
C ASN A 183 -19.31 -8.88 7.95
N TYR A 184 -18.85 -10.11 7.71
CA TYR A 184 -18.03 -10.42 6.55
C TYR A 184 -18.80 -10.16 5.25
N ASP A 185 -20.03 -10.68 5.14
CA ASP A 185 -20.91 -10.44 3.99
C ASP A 185 -21.23 -8.95 3.82
N GLN A 186 -21.31 -8.19 4.92
CA GLN A 186 -21.52 -6.73 4.88
C GLN A 186 -20.37 -6.00 4.20
N LEU A 187 -19.13 -6.32 4.59
CA LEU A 187 -17.93 -5.73 3.98
C LEU A 187 -17.83 -6.03 2.49
N ASP A 188 -18.17 -7.28 2.09
CA ASP A 188 -18.19 -7.66 0.68
C ASP A 188 -19.24 -6.87 -0.11
N LYS A 189 -20.45 -6.72 0.43
CA LYS A 189 -21.52 -5.94 -0.21
C LYS A 189 -21.20 -4.44 -0.29
N GLU A 190 -20.53 -3.88 0.72
CA GLU A 190 -20.03 -2.49 0.69
C GLU A 190 -18.95 -2.32 -0.39
N ALA A 191 -18.04 -3.30 -0.51
CA ALA A 191 -17.02 -3.30 -1.57
C ALA A 191 -17.66 -3.34 -2.96
N ASN A 192 -18.69 -4.18 -3.17
CA ASN A 192 -19.40 -4.29 -4.44
C ASN A 192 -20.14 -2.97 -4.80
N LEU A 193 -20.79 -2.32 -3.83
CA LEU A 193 -21.40 -1.01 -4.06
C LEU A 193 -20.35 0.05 -4.44
N ARG A 194 -19.25 0.10 -3.70
CA ARG A 194 -18.14 1.01 -3.99
C ARG A 194 -17.54 0.75 -5.38
N ALA A 195 -17.35 -0.52 -5.75
CA ALA A 195 -16.84 -0.89 -7.07
C ALA A 195 -17.75 -0.41 -8.19
N SER A 196 -19.08 -0.55 -8.05
CA SER A 196 -20.04 -0.06 -9.04
C SER A 196 -20.00 1.45 -9.24
N LEU A 197 -19.84 2.22 -8.15
CA LEU A 197 -19.71 3.68 -8.20
C LEU A 197 -18.36 4.13 -8.75
N THR A 198 -17.29 3.41 -8.42
CA THR A 198 -15.94 3.67 -8.95
C THR A 198 -15.89 3.40 -10.45
N TYR A 199 -16.56 2.33 -10.92
CA TYR A 199 -16.69 2.04 -12.34
C TYR A 199 -17.41 3.16 -13.09
N LEU A 200 -18.52 3.68 -12.54
CA LEU A 200 -19.24 4.83 -13.11
C LEU A 200 -18.34 6.07 -13.22
N ARG A 201 -17.58 6.37 -12.17
CA ARG A 201 -16.65 7.51 -12.15
C ARG A 201 -15.51 7.35 -13.16
N GLY A 202 -14.90 6.16 -13.22
CA GLY A 202 -13.76 5.91 -14.10
C GLY A 202 -14.13 5.86 -15.59
N ASN A 203 -15.40 5.58 -15.92
CA ASN A 203 -15.89 5.50 -17.29
C ASN A 203 -16.96 6.56 -17.60
N ALA A 204 -16.93 7.69 -16.89
CA ALA A 204 -17.99 8.71 -16.94
C ALA A 204 -18.26 9.20 -18.37
N GLU A 205 -17.23 9.51 -19.15
CA GLU A 205 -17.34 9.96 -20.53
C GLU A 205 -17.97 8.89 -21.43
N SER A 206 -17.45 7.65 -21.39
CA SER A 206 -17.96 6.54 -22.21
C SER A 206 -19.41 6.20 -21.86
N VAL A 207 -19.78 6.27 -20.58
CA VAL A 207 -21.15 6.06 -20.10
C VAL A 207 -22.08 7.15 -20.61
N ALA A 208 -21.65 8.43 -20.51
CA ALA A 208 -22.43 9.58 -21.00
C ALA A 208 -22.64 9.51 -22.50
N ILE A 209 -21.61 9.17 -23.29
CA ILE A 209 -21.72 9.02 -24.75
C ILE A 209 -22.67 7.87 -25.10
N SER A 210 -22.58 6.73 -24.40
CA SER A 210 -23.41 5.55 -24.68
C SER A 210 -24.84 5.66 -24.13
N ARG A 211 -25.15 6.67 -23.32
CA ARG A 211 -26.45 6.89 -22.65
C ARG A 211 -26.96 5.68 -21.88
N ARG A 212 -26.03 4.97 -21.18
CA ARG A 212 -26.33 3.73 -20.43
C ARG A 212 -26.37 3.93 -18.92
N GLU A 213 -26.57 5.15 -18.43
CA GLU A 213 -26.65 5.50 -17.01
C GLU A 213 -27.71 4.65 -16.27
N GLY A 214 -28.86 4.42 -16.92
CA GLY A 214 -29.96 3.66 -16.32
C GLY A 214 -29.58 2.22 -15.90
N HIS A 215 -28.74 1.55 -16.68
CA HIS A 215 -28.27 0.19 -16.34
C HIS A 215 -27.33 0.21 -15.12
N LEU A 216 -26.40 1.16 -15.08
CA LEU A 216 -25.46 1.30 -13.95
C LEU A 216 -26.15 1.75 -12.67
N ILE A 217 -27.15 2.63 -12.78
CA ILE A 217 -28.00 3.02 -11.64
C ILE A 217 -28.74 1.80 -11.08
N GLN A 218 -29.37 0.99 -11.94
CA GLN A 218 -30.04 -0.24 -11.49
C GLN A 218 -29.09 -1.22 -10.81
N LEU A 219 -27.87 -1.39 -11.34
CA LEU A 219 -26.85 -2.24 -10.72
C LEU A 219 -26.44 -1.73 -9.34
N SER A 220 -26.19 -0.41 -9.23
CA SER A 220 -25.82 0.21 -7.96
C SER A 220 -26.94 0.14 -6.92
N LEU A 221 -28.20 0.36 -7.35
CA LEU A 221 -29.38 0.23 -6.49
C LEU A 221 -29.62 -1.23 -6.04
N LYS A 222 -29.33 -2.22 -6.89
CA LYS A 222 -29.36 -3.63 -6.51
C LYS A 222 -28.31 -3.93 -5.44
N CYS A 223 -27.06 -3.48 -5.63
CA CYS A 223 -26.00 -3.63 -4.62
C CYS A 223 -26.40 -2.98 -3.30
N LEU A 224 -27.01 -1.79 -3.33
CA LEU A 224 -27.53 -1.11 -2.14
C LEU A 224 -28.67 -1.91 -1.47
N GLY A 225 -29.56 -2.49 -2.24
CA GLY A 225 -30.63 -3.35 -1.75
C GLY A 225 -30.10 -4.59 -1.04
N ASP A 226 -29.11 -5.26 -1.61
CA ASP A 226 -28.45 -6.44 -1.02
C ASP A 226 -27.71 -6.10 0.27
N LEU A 227 -27.05 -4.95 0.30
CA LEU A 227 -26.39 -4.39 1.48
C LEU A 227 -27.42 -4.11 2.60
N ALA A 228 -28.49 -3.41 2.28
CA ALA A 228 -29.54 -3.07 3.22
C ALA A 228 -30.25 -4.32 3.79
N MET A 229 -30.46 -5.34 2.96
CA MET A 229 -31.06 -6.61 3.40
C MET A 229 -30.14 -7.36 4.38
N ASN A 230 -28.84 -7.40 4.11
CA ASN A 230 -27.88 -7.99 5.05
C ASN A 230 -27.82 -7.20 6.35
N PHE A 231 -27.79 -5.87 6.27
CA PHE A 231 -27.75 -5.01 7.45
C PHE A 231 -29.00 -5.18 8.35
N ARG A 232 -30.19 -5.35 7.77
CA ARG A 232 -31.40 -5.71 8.52
C ARG A 232 -31.23 -7.00 9.33
N ARG A 233 -30.54 -8.01 8.78
CA ARG A 233 -30.24 -9.25 9.52
C ARG A 233 -29.28 -9.00 10.67
N ILE A 234 -28.25 -8.16 10.47
CA ILE A 234 -27.34 -7.72 11.53
C ILE A 234 -28.11 -7.03 12.65
N ILE A 235 -29.01 -6.10 12.32
CA ILE A 235 -29.87 -5.41 13.30
C ILE A 235 -30.71 -6.41 14.11
N ALA A 236 -31.30 -7.40 13.47
CA ALA A 236 -32.11 -8.41 14.15
C ALA A 236 -31.29 -9.26 15.13
N VAL A 237 -30.07 -9.66 14.76
CA VAL A 237 -29.17 -10.41 15.65
C VAL A 237 -28.67 -9.52 16.78
N ASN A 238 -28.27 -8.28 16.48
CA ASN A 238 -27.82 -7.30 17.49
C ASN A 238 -28.91 -7.00 18.51
N ARG A 239 -30.18 -6.93 18.10
CA ARG A 239 -31.30 -6.79 19.02
C ARG A 239 -31.35 -7.94 20.03
N ASN A 240 -31.21 -9.20 19.56
CA ASN A 240 -31.28 -10.37 20.43
C ASN A 240 -30.06 -10.43 21.36
N VAL A 241 -28.86 -10.14 20.85
CA VAL A 241 -27.67 -10.00 21.69
C VAL A 241 -27.84 -8.87 22.70
N GLY A 242 -28.43 -7.75 22.28
CA GLY A 242 -28.69 -6.58 23.14
C GLY A 242 -29.62 -6.89 24.31
N PHE A 243 -30.68 -7.65 24.11
CA PHE A 243 -31.55 -8.09 25.22
C PHE A 243 -30.79 -8.90 26.27
N PHE A 244 -29.95 -9.84 25.79
CA PHE A 244 -29.13 -10.65 26.68
C PHE A 244 -28.10 -9.79 27.43
N THR A 245 -27.30 -9.00 26.72
CA THR A 245 -26.21 -8.20 27.30
C THR A 245 -26.75 -7.13 28.27
N THR A 246 -27.85 -6.49 27.94
CA THR A 246 -28.47 -5.50 28.81
C THR A 246 -28.98 -6.16 30.10
N GLY A 247 -29.72 -7.27 30.01
CA GLY A 247 -30.19 -8.02 31.18
C GLY A 247 -29.03 -8.54 32.04
N TYR A 248 -27.98 -9.05 31.37
CA TYR A 248 -26.77 -9.48 32.03
C TYR A 248 -26.08 -8.33 32.80
N ASN A 249 -25.98 -7.15 32.22
CA ASN A 249 -25.36 -5.99 32.86
C ASN A 249 -26.16 -5.48 34.10
N TRP A 250 -27.49 -5.59 34.10
CA TRP A 250 -28.28 -5.26 35.30
C TRP A 250 -28.01 -6.22 36.46
N LEU A 251 -27.84 -7.51 36.20
CA LEU A 251 -27.53 -8.50 37.24
C LEU A 251 -26.14 -8.27 37.87
N ILE A 252 -25.20 -7.64 37.18
CA ILE A 252 -23.89 -7.28 37.72
C ILE A 252 -24.00 -6.39 38.96
N GLN A 253 -25.00 -5.51 39.02
CA GLN A 253 -25.20 -4.61 40.15
C GLN A 253 -25.88 -5.31 41.32
N ILE A 254 -26.76 -6.28 41.05
CA ILE A 254 -27.61 -6.94 42.06
C ILE A 254 -26.89 -8.10 42.72
N ILE A 255 -26.11 -8.92 41.97
CA ILE A 255 -25.51 -10.14 42.51
C ILE A 255 -24.56 -9.88 43.68
N PRO A 256 -23.62 -8.92 43.64
CA PRO A 256 -22.75 -8.62 44.79
C PRO A 256 -23.54 -8.16 46.02
N ALA A 257 -24.57 -7.33 45.81
CA ALA A 257 -25.42 -6.84 46.89
C ALA A 257 -26.19 -7.98 47.57
N LEU A 258 -26.76 -8.91 46.78
CA LEU A 258 -27.48 -10.07 47.34
C LEU A 258 -26.59 -11.01 48.16
N LEU A 259 -25.29 -11.13 47.79
CA LEU A 259 -24.35 -11.99 48.49
C LEU A 259 -23.75 -11.35 49.75
N ILE A 260 -23.54 -10.03 49.72
CA ILE A 260 -22.84 -9.31 50.80
C ILE A 260 -23.80 -8.66 51.78
N ALA A 261 -25.01 -8.24 51.37
CA ALA A 261 -25.97 -7.62 52.28
C ALA A 261 -26.35 -8.50 53.49
N PRO A 262 -26.55 -9.82 53.37
CA PRO A 262 -26.75 -10.68 54.52
C PRO A 262 -25.59 -10.66 55.53
N LEU A 263 -24.34 -10.61 55.05
CA LEU A 263 -23.15 -10.54 55.92
C LEU A 263 -23.08 -9.19 56.66
N PHE A 264 -23.52 -8.12 56.01
CA PHE A 264 -23.65 -6.81 56.65
C PHE A 264 -24.74 -6.81 57.70
N ILE A 265 -25.93 -7.36 57.40
CA ILE A 265 -27.05 -7.47 58.35
C ILE A 265 -26.65 -8.29 59.57
N ASP A 266 -25.84 -9.34 59.40
CA ASP A 266 -25.25 -10.15 60.46
C ASP A 266 -24.12 -9.45 61.25
N GLY A 267 -23.73 -8.21 60.86
CA GLY A 267 -22.65 -7.46 61.52
C GLY A 267 -21.24 -7.98 61.25
N LYS A 268 -21.05 -8.82 60.21
CA LYS A 268 -19.74 -9.44 59.88
C LYS A 268 -18.86 -8.57 59.00
N VAL A 269 -19.44 -7.62 58.27
CA VAL A 269 -18.76 -6.71 57.35
C VAL A 269 -19.36 -5.30 57.47
N GLU A 270 -18.58 -4.28 57.11
CA GLU A 270 -18.99 -2.89 57.06
C GLU A 270 -19.86 -2.57 55.82
N PHE A 271 -20.67 -1.51 55.88
CA PHE A 271 -21.56 -1.09 54.80
C PHE A 271 -20.82 -0.85 53.49
N GLY A 272 -19.68 -0.17 53.55
CA GLY A 272 -18.85 0.14 52.38
C GLY A 272 -18.38 -1.09 51.61
N VAL A 273 -18.32 -2.27 52.23
CA VAL A 273 -17.95 -3.53 51.57
C VAL A 273 -18.94 -3.93 50.48
N ILE A 274 -20.23 -3.52 50.60
CA ILE A 274 -21.24 -3.76 49.55
C ILE A 274 -20.83 -3.03 48.27
N THR A 275 -20.46 -1.76 48.40
CA THR A 275 -19.99 -0.94 47.25
C THR A 275 -18.65 -1.43 46.69
N GLN A 276 -17.71 -1.77 47.59
CA GLN A 276 -16.41 -2.36 47.18
C GLN A 276 -16.62 -3.65 46.40
N SER A 277 -17.51 -4.53 46.83
CA SER A 277 -17.84 -5.78 46.14
C SER A 277 -18.41 -5.56 44.74
N ALA A 278 -19.32 -4.57 44.59
CA ALA A 278 -19.88 -4.22 43.28
C ALA A 278 -18.82 -3.69 42.31
N ILE A 279 -17.91 -2.84 42.80
CA ILE A 279 -16.77 -2.34 41.99
C ILE A 279 -15.86 -3.49 41.61
N ALA A 280 -15.43 -4.33 42.55
CA ALA A 280 -14.54 -5.45 42.27
C ALA A 280 -15.16 -6.46 41.31
N PHE A 281 -16.45 -6.77 41.47
CA PHE A 281 -17.21 -7.66 40.59
C PHE A 281 -17.26 -7.11 39.17
N THR A 282 -17.56 -5.81 39.00
CA THR A 282 -17.60 -5.15 37.69
C THR A 282 -16.23 -5.16 36.98
N GLN A 283 -15.15 -4.87 37.70
CA GLN A 283 -13.79 -4.89 37.18
C GLN A 283 -13.37 -6.29 36.72
N LEU A 284 -13.63 -7.28 37.53
CA LEU A 284 -13.30 -8.67 37.25
C LEU A 284 -14.08 -9.21 36.03
N LEU A 285 -15.39 -8.92 35.97
CA LEU A 285 -16.22 -9.29 34.83
C LEU A 285 -15.79 -8.58 33.54
N GLY A 286 -15.47 -7.31 33.62
CA GLY A 286 -14.93 -6.54 32.49
C GLY A 286 -13.67 -7.21 31.91
N ALA A 287 -12.78 -7.66 32.79
CA ALA A 287 -11.54 -8.35 32.38
C ALA A 287 -11.82 -9.73 31.76
N PHE A 288 -12.76 -10.52 32.29
CA PHE A 288 -13.13 -11.82 31.71
C PHE A 288 -13.91 -11.70 30.39
N SER A 289 -14.68 -10.63 30.23
CA SER A 289 -15.54 -10.40 29.05
C SER A 289 -14.80 -9.80 27.85
N ILE A 290 -13.47 -9.67 27.89
CA ILE A 290 -12.68 -9.03 26.82
C ILE A 290 -12.88 -9.69 25.46
N ILE A 291 -12.87 -11.00 25.39
CA ILE A 291 -13.07 -11.75 24.13
C ILE A 291 -14.41 -11.37 23.50
N VAL A 292 -15.43 -11.21 24.32
CA VAL A 292 -16.78 -10.83 23.91
C VAL A 292 -16.81 -9.39 23.40
N ASN A 293 -16.22 -8.48 24.17
CA ASN A 293 -16.20 -7.05 23.84
C ASN A 293 -15.34 -6.74 22.60
N GLN A 294 -14.32 -7.56 22.34
CA GLN A 294 -13.39 -7.37 21.20
C GLN A 294 -13.68 -8.30 20.02
N PHE A 295 -14.78 -9.06 20.06
CA PHE A 295 -15.06 -10.08 19.04
C PHE A 295 -15.09 -9.53 17.61
N GLN A 296 -15.74 -8.39 17.38
CA GLN A 296 -15.80 -7.74 16.07
C GLN A 296 -14.43 -7.22 15.63
N SER A 297 -13.67 -6.64 16.55
CA SER A 297 -12.30 -6.17 16.29
C SER A 297 -11.36 -7.33 15.93
N ILE A 298 -11.47 -8.48 16.63
CA ILE A 298 -10.70 -9.69 16.32
C ILE A 298 -11.05 -10.22 14.94
N SER A 299 -12.34 -10.25 14.56
CA SER A 299 -12.79 -10.72 13.27
C SER A 299 -12.28 -9.84 12.12
N SER A 300 -12.36 -8.51 12.25
CA SER A 300 -11.81 -7.59 11.24
C SER A 300 -10.29 -7.64 11.17
N TYR A 301 -9.63 -7.82 12.29
CA TYR A 301 -8.17 -7.95 12.35
C TYR A 301 -7.64 -9.21 11.65
N THR A 302 -8.33 -10.34 11.75
CA THR A 302 -7.94 -11.56 11.00
C THR A 302 -7.99 -11.36 9.49
N ALA A 303 -8.96 -10.60 8.98
CA ALA A 303 -9.02 -10.24 7.56
C ALA A 303 -7.83 -9.37 7.14
N VAL A 304 -7.43 -8.39 7.98
CA VAL A 304 -6.25 -7.55 7.74
C VAL A 304 -4.97 -8.40 7.71
N LEU A 305 -4.81 -9.32 8.67
CA LEU A 305 -3.66 -10.26 8.70
C LEU A 305 -3.58 -11.11 7.44
N ALA A 306 -4.70 -11.65 6.96
CA ALA A 306 -4.74 -12.47 5.75
C ALA A 306 -4.32 -11.65 4.52
N ARG A 307 -4.79 -10.39 4.39
CA ARG A 307 -4.41 -9.51 3.27
C ARG A 307 -2.93 -9.11 3.30
N LEU A 308 -2.40 -8.79 4.49
CA LEU A 308 -0.97 -8.46 4.64
C LEU A 308 -0.09 -9.69 4.43
N GLY A 309 -0.53 -10.87 4.87
CA GLY A 309 0.14 -12.15 4.60
C GLY A 309 0.24 -12.42 3.11
N ALA A 310 -0.87 -12.30 2.38
CA ALA A 310 -0.88 -12.46 0.93
C ALA A 310 0.05 -11.44 0.21
N LEU A 311 0.12 -10.19 0.69
CA LEU A 311 1.05 -9.20 0.13
C LEU A 311 2.51 -9.59 0.39
N ALA A 312 2.81 -10.11 1.58
CA ALA A 312 4.17 -10.56 1.94
C ALA A 312 4.60 -11.78 1.11
N GLU A 313 3.74 -12.78 0.95
CA GLU A 313 3.98 -13.97 0.13
C GLU A 313 4.21 -13.62 -1.34
N ALA A 314 3.36 -12.77 -1.91
CA ALA A 314 3.48 -12.34 -3.30
C ALA A 314 4.74 -11.51 -3.55
N ARG A 315 5.16 -10.70 -2.57
CA ARG A 315 6.44 -9.98 -2.62
C ARG A 315 7.63 -10.95 -2.62
N GLU A 316 7.58 -11.98 -1.79
CA GLU A 316 8.63 -12.99 -1.69
C GLU A 316 8.71 -13.83 -2.97
N SER A 317 7.57 -14.22 -3.55
CA SER A 317 7.48 -14.87 -4.86
C SER A 317 8.05 -14.01 -5.97
N ALA A 318 7.71 -12.71 -6.02
CA ALA A 318 8.22 -11.78 -7.02
C ALA A 318 9.75 -11.59 -6.93
N ARG A 319 10.30 -11.64 -5.73
CA ARG A 319 11.74 -11.59 -5.51
C ARG A 319 12.45 -12.89 -5.93
N ALA A 320 11.89 -14.04 -5.60
CA ALA A 320 12.44 -15.33 -6.01
C ALA A 320 12.44 -15.49 -7.54
N GLU A 321 11.42 -14.99 -8.23
CA GLU A 321 11.36 -14.98 -9.70
C GLU A 321 12.42 -14.07 -10.31
N GLU A 322 12.77 -12.96 -9.68
CA GLU A 322 13.85 -12.09 -10.14
C GLU A 322 15.22 -12.78 -10.04
N GLU A 323 15.46 -13.48 -8.93
CA GLU A 323 16.70 -14.24 -8.72
C GLU A 323 16.80 -15.44 -9.68
N ALA A 324 15.68 -15.96 -10.15
CA ALA A 324 15.59 -17.06 -11.12
C ALA A 324 15.44 -16.61 -12.57
N ALA A 325 15.59 -15.30 -12.87
CA ALA A 325 15.37 -14.76 -14.21
C ALA A 325 16.26 -15.46 -15.28
N PRO A 326 15.67 -16.02 -16.33
CA PRO A 326 16.39 -16.83 -17.31
C PRO A 326 17.21 -16.03 -18.30
N ILE A 327 17.08 -14.68 -18.33
CA ILE A 327 17.90 -13.80 -19.15
C ILE A 327 19.17 -13.44 -18.40
N ALA A 328 20.32 -13.76 -18.96
CA ALA A 328 21.60 -13.27 -18.45
C ALA A 328 21.88 -11.87 -19.04
N PHE A 329 22.07 -10.88 -18.17
CA PHE A 329 22.50 -9.55 -18.59
C PHE A 329 24.03 -9.43 -18.47
N SER A 330 24.67 -8.87 -19.52
CA SER A 330 26.07 -8.45 -19.49
C SER A 330 26.18 -6.95 -19.70
N HIS A 331 27.18 -6.33 -19.10
CA HIS A 331 27.47 -4.92 -19.29
C HIS A 331 28.32 -4.73 -20.57
N GLU A 332 27.77 -3.98 -21.52
CA GLU A 332 28.41 -3.64 -22.79
C GLU A 332 28.29 -2.14 -22.96
N GLU A 333 29.41 -1.42 -23.03
CA GLU A 333 29.35 0.05 -23.04
C GLU A 333 28.93 0.64 -24.38
N GLU A 334 29.36 0.04 -25.51
CA GLU A 334 29.28 0.63 -26.85
C GLU A 334 28.28 -0.08 -27.77
N GLN A 335 27.56 -1.06 -27.28
CA GLN A 335 26.66 -1.85 -28.13
C GLN A 335 25.49 -2.43 -27.33
N VAL A 336 24.42 -2.77 -28.05
CA VAL A 336 23.33 -3.63 -27.51
C VAL A 336 23.38 -4.95 -28.27
N VAL A 337 23.56 -6.04 -27.54
CA VAL A 337 23.75 -7.38 -28.10
C VAL A 337 22.65 -8.31 -27.60
N TYR A 338 21.95 -8.95 -28.51
CA TYR A 338 21.06 -10.07 -28.24
C TYR A 338 21.75 -11.34 -28.68
N SER A 339 21.89 -12.34 -27.83
CA SER A 339 22.56 -13.61 -28.12
C SER A 339 21.66 -14.77 -27.79
N GLY A 340 21.17 -15.48 -28.82
CA GLY A 340 20.29 -16.63 -28.67
C GLY A 340 18.97 -16.31 -27.94
N LEU A 341 18.45 -15.07 -28.09
CA LEU A 341 17.29 -14.61 -27.36
C LEU A 341 16.01 -15.25 -27.89
N THR A 342 15.33 -16.01 -27.04
CA THR A 342 14.03 -16.60 -27.33
C THR A 342 12.98 -16.03 -26.39
N LEU A 343 11.95 -15.41 -26.94
CA LEU A 343 10.86 -14.78 -26.21
C LEU A 343 9.57 -15.56 -26.38
N ARG A 344 8.85 -15.78 -25.27
CA ARG A 344 7.55 -16.46 -25.26
C ARG A 344 6.47 -15.57 -24.65
N SER A 345 5.22 -15.82 -25.04
CA SER A 345 4.07 -15.16 -24.42
C SER A 345 3.83 -15.77 -23.03
N PRO A 346 3.80 -14.98 -21.94
CA PRO A 346 3.56 -15.50 -20.59
C PRO A 346 2.20 -16.18 -20.41
N ARG A 347 1.18 -15.76 -21.19
CA ARG A 347 -0.18 -16.29 -21.09
C ARG A 347 -0.42 -17.56 -21.92
N SER A 348 0.14 -17.60 -23.13
CA SER A 348 -0.15 -18.69 -24.09
C SER A 348 1.02 -19.66 -24.30
N GLY A 349 2.22 -19.36 -23.79
CA GLY A 349 3.43 -20.12 -24.05
C GLY A 349 3.92 -20.06 -25.51
N ARG A 350 3.22 -19.33 -26.41
CA ARG A 350 3.58 -19.20 -27.82
C ARG A 350 4.94 -18.52 -27.98
N THR A 351 5.80 -19.05 -28.82
CA THR A 351 7.06 -18.41 -29.18
C THR A 351 6.79 -17.14 -29.99
N LEU A 352 7.31 -16.02 -29.52
CA LEU A 352 7.19 -14.69 -30.13
C LEU A 352 8.40 -14.35 -30.98
N ILE A 353 9.60 -14.70 -30.49
CA ILE A 353 10.88 -14.56 -31.18
C ILE A 353 11.72 -15.79 -30.82
N LYS A 354 12.41 -16.37 -31.83
CA LYS A 354 13.19 -17.58 -31.64
C LYS A 354 14.67 -17.33 -32.02
N ASP A 355 15.56 -17.59 -31.04
CA ASP A 355 17.01 -17.58 -31.24
C ASP A 355 17.55 -16.30 -31.91
N LEU A 356 17.10 -15.12 -31.44
CA LEU A 356 17.54 -13.84 -31.98
C LEU A 356 18.97 -13.57 -31.58
N SER A 357 19.83 -13.38 -32.60
CA SER A 357 21.22 -12.95 -32.44
C SER A 357 21.44 -11.69 -33.27
N LEU A 358 21.55 -10.55 -32.59
CA LEU A 358 21.65 -9.22 -33.20
C LEU A 358 22.60 -8.35 -32.36
N THR A 359 23.50 -7.65 -33.04
CA THR A 359 24.36 -6.64 -32.41
C THR A 359 24.03 -5.27 -33.01
N ILE A 360 23.78 -4.31 -32.14
CA ILE A 360 23.52 -2.90 -32.51
C ILE A 360 24.67 -2.07 -31.92
N PRO A 361 25.67 -1.69 -32.75
CA PRO A 361 26.77 -0.85 -32.29
C PRO A 361 26.31 0.59 -32.02
N GLN A 362 27.07 1.32 -31.22
CA GLN A 362 26.85 2.75 -31.03
C GLN A 362 26.96 3.48 -32.37
N GLY A 363 26.12 4.46 -32.63
CA GLY A 363 26.06 5.21 -33.88
C GLY A 363 25.24 4.57 -35.01
N HIS A 364 24.68 3.36 -34.80
CA HIS A 364 23.80 2.72 -35.78
C HIS A 364 22.33 2.92 -35.42
N HIS A 365 21.52 3.11 -36.46
CA HIS A 365 20.08 3.31 -36.39
C HIS A 365 19.36 2.06 -36.91
N VAL A 366 18.52 1.47 -36.06
CA VAL A 366 17.84 0.20 -36.39
C VAL A 366 16.35 0.36 -36.33
N LEU A 367 15.66 -0.10 -37.37
CA LEU A 367 14.21 -0.24 -37.39
C LEU A 367 13.82 -1.69 -37.06
N ILE A 368 12.97 -1.88 -36.06
CA ILE A 368 12.39 -3.17 -35.72
C ILE A 368 10.92 -3.14 -36.09
N ARG A 369 10.49 -3.99 -37.00
CA ARG A 369 9.09 -4.06 -37.42
C ARG A 369 8.56 -5.49 -37.49
N GLY A 370 7.27 -5.63 -37.57
CA GLY A 370 6.57 -6.93 -37.67
C GLY A 370 5.08 -6.80 -37.38
N ARG A 371 4.29 -7.75 -37.82
CA ARG A 371 2.82 -7.74 -37.60
C ARG A 371 2.41 -8.06 -36.17
N ASP A 372 3.21 -8.90 -35.48
CA ASP A 372 2.91 -9.29 -34.10
C ASP A 372 3.37 -8.20 -33.13
N GLU A 373 2.40 -7.40 -32.66
CA GLU A 373 2.60 -6.35 -31.66
C GLU A 373 3.18 -6.92 -30.36
N THR A 374 2.73 -8.09 -29.95
CA THR A 374 3.20 -8.73 -28.71
C THR A 374 4.69 -9.07 -28.82
N ALA A 375 5.16 -9.50 -29.99
CA ALA A 375 6.57 -9.82 -30.21
C ALA A 375 7.46 -8.57 -30.15
N ARG A 376 7.02 -7.46 -30.76
CA ARG A 376 7.74 -6.17 -30.69
C ARG A 376 7.83 -5.65 -29.26
N SER A 377 6.68 -5.61 -28.56
CA SER A 377 6.62 -5.17 -27.15
C SER A 377 7.44 -6.10 -26.25
N ALA A 378 7.45 -7.41 -26.51
CA ALA A 378 8.28 -8.35 -25.76
C ALA A 378 9.78 -8.05 -25.94
N LEU A 379 10.24 -7.76 -27.15
CA LEU A 379 11.64 -7.41 -27.39
C LEU A 379 12.01 -6.07 -26.72
N PHE A 380 11.15 -5.06 -26.85
CA PHE A 380 11.32 -3.77 -26.21
C PHE A 380 11.44 -3.91 -24.68
N LEU A 381 10.52 -4.65 -24.05
CA LEU A 381 10.51 -4.86 -22.60
C LEU A 381 11.63 -5.78 -22.12
N SER A 382 12.04 -6.79 -22.93
CA SER A 382 13.15 -7.67 -22.55
C SER A 382 14.49 -6.93 -22.52
N THR A 383 14.69 -5.91 -23.36
CA THR A 383 15.89 -5.07 -23.36
C THR A 383 16.15 -4.42 -22.00
N ILE A 384 15.10 -4.09 -21.26
CA ILE A 384 15.20 -3.50 -19.91
C ILE A 384 14.92 -4.50 -18.76
N GLY A 385 14.73 -5.78 -19.09
CA GLY A 385 14.48 -6.82 -18.08
C GLY A 385 13.07 -6.82 -17.49
N LEU A 386 12.06 -6.41 -18.27
CA LEU A 386 10.65 -6.43 -17.86
C LEU A 386 9.83 -7.56 -18.47
N TRP A 387 10.45 -8.45 -19.25
CA TRP A 387 9.81 -9.61 -19.85
C TRP A 387 10.34 -10.91 -19.25
N ASP A 388 9.50 -11.62 -18.50
CA ASP A 388 9.93 -12.77 -17.68
C ASP A 388 10.02 -14.09 -18.48
N ALA A 389 9.21 -14.24 -19.56
CA ALA A 389 9.16 -15.45 -20.38
C ALA A 389 10.19 -15.39 -21.53
N ALA A 390 11.48 -15.41 -21.18
CA ALA A 390 12.58 -15.25 -22.11
C ALA A 390 13.77 -16.13 -21.73
N GLU A 391 14.55 -16.55 -22.71
CA GLU A 391 15.79 -17.32 -22.56
C GLU A 391 16.86 -16.67 -23.44
N GLY A 392 18.13 -16.69 -23.00
CA GLY A 392 19.25 -16.12 -23.75
C GLY A 392 20.05 -15.09 -22.98
N ARG A 393 20.84 -14.27 -23.70
CA ARG A 393 21.67 -13.22 -23.11
C ARG A 393 21.42 -11.88 -23.78
N ILE A 394 21.42 -10.81 -22.97
CA ILE A 394 21.34 -9.43 -23.46
C ILE A 394 22.54 -8.65 -22.89
N GLY A 395 23.43 -8.20 -23.78
CA GLY A 395 24.50 -7.26 -23.48
C GLY A 395 24.00 -5.84 -23.74
N ARG A 396 24.21 -4.92 -22.81
CA ARG A 396 23.77 -3.52 -22.97
C ARG A 396 24.49 -2.58 -22.02
N PRO A 397 24.54 -1.28 -22.30
CA PRO A 397 24.96 -0.27 -21.35
C PRO A 397 24.07 -0.27 -20.09
N SER A 398 24.51 0.43 -19.06
CA SER A 398 23.70 0.62 -17.86
C SER A 398 22.38 1.34 -18.18
N LEU A 399 21.32 1.06 -17.41
CA LEU A 399 19.97 1.59 -17.70
C LEU A 399 19.86 3.12 -17.63
N ASP A 400 20.78 3.78 -16.94
CA ASP A 400 20.88 5.24 -16.89
C ASP A 400 21.41 5.85 -18.21
N GLN A 401 22.02 5.03 -19.08
CA GLN A 401 22.54 5.41 -20.38
C GLN A 401 21.61 5.04 -21.54
N ILE A 402 20.50 4.35 -21.26
CA ILE A 402 19.48 3.98 -22.24
C ILE A 402 18.19 4.73 -21.89
N LEU A 403 17.58 5.39 -22.87
CA LEU A 403 16.25 5.98 -22.72
C LEU A 403 15.21 5.22 -23.54
N LEU A 404 14.09 4.92 -22.90
CA LEU A 404 12.95 4.29 -23.56
C LEU A 404 11.81 5.31 -23.64
N VAL A 405 11.35 5.53 -24.85
CA VAL A 405 10.18 6.35 -25.16
C VAL A 405 9.06 5.41 -25.53
N THR A 406 8.10 5.28 -24.63
CA THR A 406 6.91 4.43 -24.82
C THR A 406 5.85 5.19 -25.61
N GLU A 407 4.95 4.48 -26.26
CA GLU A 407 3.78 5.06 -26.95
C GLU A 407 2.95 5.96 -26.03
N LEU A 408 2.71 5.51 -24.80
CA LEU A 408 2.09 6.30 -23.74
C LEU A 408 3.16 6.70 -22.73
N PRO A 409 3.69 7.93 -22.81
CA PRO A 409 4.75 8.36 -21.92
C PRO A 409 4.24 8.62 -20.52
N TYR A 410 5.04 8.32 -19.51
CA TYR A 410 4.76 8.66 -18.12
C TYR A 410 5.31 10.05 -17.78
N LEU A 411 4.41 10.96 -17.42
CA LEU A 411 4.74 12.32 -16.99
C LEU A 411 4.26 12.53 -15.54
N PRO A 412 5.14 12.37 -14.54
CA PRO A 412 4.76 12.59 -13.15
C PRO A 412 4.34 14.03 -12.89
N PRO A 413 3.48 14.30 -11.88
CA PRO A 413 3.18 15.65 -11.45
C PRO A 413 4.46 16.35 -10.97
N GLY A 414 4.72 17.55 -11.48
CA GLY A 414 5.94 18.27 -11.16
C GLY A 414 6.09 19.53 -12.00
N THR A 415 7.28 20.14 -11.98
CA THR A 415 7.61 21.28 -12.84
C THR A 415 8.11 20.78 -14.21
N LEU A 416 8.03 21.64 -15.25
CA LEU A 416 8.62 21.31 -16.55
C LEU A 416 10.13 21.07 -16.43
N ARG A 417 10.82 21.84 -15.60
CA ARG A 417 12.24 21.67 -15.30
C ARG A 417 12.51 20.27 -14.72
N GLU A 418 11.73 19.82 -13.72
CA GLU A 418 11.85 18.48 -13.14
C GLU A 418 11.63 17.37 -14.18
N LEU A 419 10.65 17.54 -15.09
CA LEU A 419 10.37 16.55 -16.15
C LEU A 419 11.47 16.43 -17.18
N LEU A 420 12.14 17.52 -17.53
CA LEU A 420 13.16 17.59 -18.57
C LEU A 420 14.55 17.18 -18.03
N MET A 421 14.75 17.20 -16.72
CA MET A 421 15.99 16.73 -16.11
C MET A 421 16.19 15.23 -16.33
N ARG A 422 17.44 14.79 -16.32
CA ARG A 422 17.81 13.38 -16.45
C ARG A 422 16.95 12.48 -15.56
N PRO A 423 16.63 11.25 -16.02
CA PRO A 423 16.05 10.26 -15.15
C PRO A 423 16.91 10.16 -13.90
N TRP A 424 16.27 10.21 -12.77
CA TRP A 424 16.87 10.13 -11.45
C TRP A 424 17.86 8.97 -11.41
N PRO A 425 19.12 9.19 -11.00
CA PRO A 425 19.94 8.06 -10.62
C PRO A 425 19.20 7.27 -9.55
N GLU A 426 19.34 5.96 -9.58
CA GLU A 426 18.72 5.00 -8.66
C GLU A 426 18.42 5.63 -7.30
N VAL A 427 17.19 5.43 -6.80
CA VAL A 427 16.64 5.95 -5.56
C VAL A 427 17.69 6.01 -4.46
N SER A 428 18.50 7.02 -4.48
CA SER A 428 19.17 7.50 -3.29
C SER A 428 18.06 8.13 -2.47
N LEU A 429 17.75 7.45 -1.39
CA LEU A 429 16.74 7.73 -0.37
C LEU A 429 16.35 9.22 -0.23
N PRO A 430 15.06 9.54 0.03
CA PRO A 430 14.47 10.88 -0.03
C PRO A 430 15.11 11.96 0.87
N TRP A 431 16.17 11.66 1.61
CA TRP A 431 16.96 12.58 2.43
C TRP A 431 18.36 12.90 1.90
N ARG A 432 18.80 12.37 0.76
CA ARG A 432 19.93 12.96 0.05
C ARG A 432 19.42 14.15 -0.77
N GLN A 433 19.36 15.26 -0.08
CA GLN A 433 19.37 16.58 -0.68
C GLN A 433 20.66 16.71 -1.48
N ASN A 434 20.54 16.68 -2.80
CA ASN A 434 21.33 17.47 -3.73
C ASN A 434 20.91 17.10 -5.15
N LEU A 435 19.66 17.48 -5.51
CA LEU A 435 19.18 17.62 -6.88
C LEU A 435 19.85 18.81 -7.60
N SER A 436 20.73 19.53 -6.89
CA SER A 436 21.34 20.78 -7.36
C SER A 436 22.53 20.59 -8.31
N ASP A 437 23.02 19.37 -8.54
CA ASP A 437 24.31 19.19 -9.22
C ASP A 437 24.22 18.93 -10.73
N ILE A 438 23.02 18.84 -11.32
CA ILE A 438 22.84 18.78 -12.78
C ILE A 438 21.82 19.86 -13.16
N GLN A 439 22.24 21.10 -13.14
CA GLN A 439 21.45 22.20 -13.70
C GLN A 439 21.73 22.27 -15.22
N VAL A 440 20.80 21.80 -16.01
CA VAL A 440 20.76 22.14 -17.45
C VAL A 440 20.43 23.65 -17.53
N PRO A 441 21.23 24.45 -18.23
CA PRO A 441 20.97 25.87 -18.40
C PRO A 441 19.58 26.12 -19.00
N GLU A 442 18.90 27.13 -18.52
CA GLU A 442 17.56 27.47 -19.03
C GLU A 442 17.56 27.77 -20.54
N GLU A 443 18.63 28.35 -21.03
CA GLU A 443 18.83 28.61 -22.46
C GLU A 443 18.80 27.33 -23.27
N GLU A 444 19.50 26.29 -22.84
CA GLU A 444 19.54 24.99 -23.53
C GLU A 444 18.16 24.29 -23.50
N ILE A 445 17.43 24.41 -22.38
CA ILE A 445 16.04 23.92 -22.29
C ILE A 445 15.18 24.63 -23.32
N MET A 446 15.24 25.96 -23.37
CA MET A 446 14.43 26.76 -24.28
C MET A 446 14.80 26.54 -25.75
N GLU A 447 16.08 26.40 -26.09
CA GLU A 447 16.53 26.03 -27.43
C GLU A 447 15.99 24.66 -27.85
N THR A 448 16.08 23.67 -26.96
CA THR A 448 15.57 22.32 -27.26
C THR A 448 14.04 22.31 -27.45
N LEU A 449 13.30 23.04 -26.61
CA LEU A 449 11.85 23.16 -26.76
C LEU A 449 11.45 23.92 -28.04
N ALA A 450 12.23 24.93 -28.43
CA ALA A 450 12.04 25.67 -29.68
C ALA A 450 12.33 24.80 -30.91
N ALA A 451 13.41 24.00 -30.91
CA ALA A 451 13.71 23.04 -31.96
C ALA A 451 12.58 22.03 -32.19
N LEU A 452 11.91 21.61 -31.11
CA LEU A 452 10.74 20.75 -31.15
C LEU A 452 9.41 21.49 -31.39
N LYS A 453 9.42 22.81 -31.51
CA LYS A 453 8.24 23.67 -31.70
C LYS A 453 7.20 23.57 -30.58
N ILE A 454 7.67 23.36 -29.33
CA ILE A 454 6.84 23.28 -28.11
C ILE A 454 7.21 24.31 -27.05
N ASP A 455 8.01 25.32 -27.38
CA ASP A 455 8.39 26.44 -26.49
C ASP A 455 7.17 27.24 -25.97
N THR A 456 6.08 27.24 -26.72
CA THR A 456 4.81 27.87 -26.34
C THR A 456 4.22 27.27 -25.06
N LEU A 457 4.54 26.00 -24.71
CA LEU A 457 4.09 25.36 -23.47
C LEU A 457 4.61 26.11 -22.24
N VAL A 458 5.86 26.59 -22.29
CA VAL A 458 6.46 27.34 -21.16
C VAL A 458 5.66 28.60 -20.86
N LYS A 459 5.28 29.32 -21.91
CA LYS A 459 4.47 30.57 -21.76
C LYS A 459 3.03 30.27 -21.34
N GLY A 460 2.45 29.20 -21.90
CA GLY A 460 1.06 28.79 -21.64
C GLY A 460 0.81 28.32 -20.20
N PHE A 461 1.81 27.75 -19.56
CA PHE A 461 1.70 27.18 -18.22
C PHE A 461 2.46 27.95 -17.12
N GLY A 462 2.89 29.18 -17.38
CA GLY A 462 3.44 30.07 -16.34
C GLY A 462 4.93 29.89 -16.05
N GLY A 463 5.70 29.30 -16.97
CA GLY A 463 7.14 29.11 -16.85
C GLY A 463 7.58 27.67 -16.59
N LEU A 464 8.91 27.49 -16.46
CA LEU A 464 9.51 26.15 -16.26
C LEU A 464 9.27 25.59 -14.86
N ASP A 465 9.05 26.43 -13.85
CA ASP A 465 9.01 26.04 -12.44
C ASP A 465 7.60 25.94 -11.86
N GLN A 466 6.56 26.11 -12.69
CA GLN A 466 5.17 25.92 -12.28
C GLN A 466 4.84 24.43 -12.19
N ARG A 467 4.34 23.97 -11.04
CA ARG A 467 3.91 22.58 -10.85
C ARG A 467 2.56 22.31 -11.49
N GLN A 468 2.48 21.25 -12.27
CA GLN A 468 1.26 20.83 -12.98
C GLN A 468 1.12 19.30 -12.97
N HIS A 469 -0.08 18.81 -13.34
CA HIS A 469 -0.35 17.40 -13.64
C HIS A 469 -0.34 17.20 -15.16
N TRP A 470 0.86 17.11 -15.73
CA TRP A 470 1.10 17.16 -17.17
C TRP A 470 0.35 16.11 -17.98
N GLU A 471 0.24 14.89 -17.46
CA GLU A 471 -0.49 13.78 -18.08
C GLU A 471 -1.98 14.11 -18.33
N ASN A 472 -2.60 14.90 -17.44
CA ASN A 472 -4.01 15.26 -17.53
C ASN A 472 -4.28 16.52 -18.35
N ILE A 473 -3.27 17.33 -18.62
CA ILE A 473 -3.41 18.64 -19.23
C ILE A 473 -2.97 18.63 -20.70
N LEU A 474 -1.92 17.86 -21.01
CA LEU A 474 -1.32 17.84 -22.34
C LEU A 474 -1.93 16.74 -23.21
N PRO A 475 -2.21 17.02 -24.50
CA PRO A 475 -2.53 15.99 -25.46
C PRO A 475 -1.32 15.06 -25.70
N LEU A 476 -1.57 13.85 -26.18
CA LEU A 476 -0.58 12.79 -26.27
C LEU A 476 0.65 13.17 -27.11
N ASP A 477 0.44 13.88 -28.22
CA ASP A 477 1.53 14.36 -29.08
C ASP A 477 2.49 15.31 -28.33
N GLN A 478 1.97 16.23 -27.51
CA GLN A 478 2.79 17.12 -26.68
C GLN A 478 3.49 16.36 -25.55
N GLN A 479 2.83 15.36 -24.97
CA GLN A 479 3.46 14.48 -23.97
C GLN A 479 4.67 13.75 -24.54
N GLN A 480 4.53 13.16 -25.75
CA GLN A 480 5.64 12.52 -26.45
C GLN A 480 6.76 13.50 -26.78
N MET A 481 6.41 14.71 -27.23
CA MET A 481 7.42 15.74 -27.54
C MET A 481 8.22 16.18 -26.30
N LEU A 482 7.61 16.23 -25.12
CA LEU A 482 8.33 16.51 -23.87
C LEU A 482 9.31 15.39 -23.51
N VAL A 483 8.94 14.12 -23.73
CA VAL A 483 9.87 13.01 -23.51
C VAL A 483 11.02 13.03 -24.52
N ILE A 484 10.77 13.41 -25.78
CA ILE A 484 11.82 13.63 -26.79
C ILE A 484 12.73 14.80 -26.39
N ALA A 485 12.18 15.91 -25.88
CA ALA A 485 12.99 17.01 -25.34
C ALA A 485 13.94 16.51 -24.24
N ARG A 486 13.45 15.65 -23.34
CA ARG A 486 14.27 15.00 -22.31
C ARG A 486 15.37 14.12 -22.91
N VAL A 487 15.08 13.38 -23.99
CA VAL A 487 16.09 12.58 -24.72
C VAL A 487 17.21 13.49 -25.23
N LEU A 488 16.83 14.59 -25.91
CA LEU A 488 17.80 15.51 -26.48
C LEU A 488 18.68 16.21 -25.42
N LEU A 489 18.10 16.55 -24.27
CA LEU A 489 18.84 17.18 -23.17
C LEU A 489 19.72 16.18 -22.40
N SER A 490 19.31 14.92 -22.28
CA SER A 490 20.07 13.91 -21.53
C SER A 490 21.17 13.23 -22.33
N GLN A 491 21.14 13.29 -23.67
CA GLN A 491 22.11 12.69 -24.58
C GLN A 491 22.48 11.24 -24.20
N PRO A 492 21.50 10.31 -24.14
CA PRO A 492 21.79 8.93 -23.80
C PRO A 492 22.61 8.22 -24.86
N ARG A 493 23.26 7.11 -24.49
CA ARG A 493 24.00 6.29 -25.46
C ARG A 493 23.11 5.57 -26.46
N PHE A 494 21.90 5.20 -26.08
CA PHE A 494 20.87 4.61 -26.93
C PHE A 494 19.48 5.11 -26.57
N VAL A 495 18.67 5.31 -27.60
CA VAL A 495 17.23 5.59 -27.45
C VAL A 495 16.42 4.50 -28.12
N PHE A 496 15.43 3.99 -27.40
CA PHE A 496 14.45 3.04 -27.92
C PHE A 496 13.09 3.74 -28.01
N LEU A 497 12.54 3.82 -29.23
CA LEU A 497 11.29 4.50 -29.53
C LEU A 497 10.21 3.47 -29.85
N ASP A 498 9.17 3.37 -29.00
CA ASP A 498 8.04 2.46 -29.22
C ASP A 498 6.89 3.19 -29.92
N ARG A 499 6.69 2.89 -31.19
CA ARG A 499 5.62 3.42 -32.08
C ARG A 499 5.50 4.95 -32.06
N PRO A 500 6.56 5.69 -32.32
CA PRO A 500 6.49 7.16 -32.32
C PRO A 500 5.53 7.70 -33.39
N SER A 501 5.30 6.95 -34.48
CA SER A 501 4.38 7.36 -35.55
C SER A 501 2.90 7.34 -35.14
N SER A 502 2.53 6.64 -34.06
CA SER A 502 1.13 6.49 -33.64
C SER A 502 0.48 7.78 -33.19
N ALA A 503 1.22 8.67 -32.52
CA ALA A 503 0.72 9.94 -32.02
C ALA A 503 1.28 11.16 -32.75
N LEU A 504 2.52 11.09 -33.28
CA LEU A 504 3.21 12.25 -33.85
C LEU A 504 2.99 12.43 -35.35
N GLY A 505 2.65 11.36 -36.03
CA GLY A 505 2.62 11.35 -37.50
C GLY A 505 4.00 11.30 -38.15
N PRO A 506 4.10 10.84 -39.41
CA PRO A 506 5.38 10.53 -40.05
C PRO A 506 6.32 11.74 -40.23
N GLU A 507 5.81 12.90 -40.61
CA GLU A 507 6.61 14.11 -40.82
C GLU A 507 7.30 14.61 -39.53
N ARG A 508 6.58 14.54 -38.38
CA ARG A 508 7.17 14.92 -37.10
C ARG A 508 8.20 13.90 -36.62
N VAL A 509 7.92 12.60 -36.83
CA VAL A 509 8.89 11.55 -36.52
C VAL A 509 10.16 11.75 -37.30
N ASP A 510 10.06 12.03 -38.59
CA ASP A 510 11.23 12.32 -39.45
C ASP A 510 12.04 13.51 -38.90
N SER A 511 11.38 14.60 -38.52
CA SER A 511 12.06 15.75 -37.92
C SER A 511 12.75 15.41 -36.58
N ILE A 512 12.15 14.54 -35.75
CA ILE A 512 12.76 14.08 -34.50
C ILE A 512 13.99 13.22 -34.76
N LEU A 513 13.91 12.29 -35.72
CA LEU A 513 15.05 11.44 -36.10
C LEU A 513 16.20 12.26 -36.66
N ASP A 514 15.93 13.36 -37.41
CA ASP A 514 16.93 14.32 -37.83
C ASP A 514 17.64 14.98 -36.64
N LEU A 515 16.87 15.49 -35.67
CA LEU A 515 17.44 16.09 -34.46
C LEU A 515 18.26 15.11 -33.62
N LEU A 516 17.84 13.85 -33.54
CA LEU A 516 18.62 12.80 -32.86
C LEU A 516 19.93 12.53 -33.58
N ASN A 517 19.89 12.48 -34.90
CA ASN A 517 21.08 12.26 -35.73
C ASN A 517 22.05 13.45 -35.65
N GLU A 518 21.57 14.70 -35.73
CA GLU A 518 22.38 15.91 -35.53
C GLU A 518 23.12 15.91 -34.19
N ARG A 519 22.49 15.37 -33.12
CA ARG A 519 23.10 15.24 -31.79
C ARG A 519 23.88 13.92 -31.61
N SER A 520 24.06 13.14 -32.67
CA SER A 520 24.76 11.84 -32.66
C SER A 520 24.20 10.85 -31.65
N ILE A 521 22.87 10.85 -31.43
CA ILE A 521 22.16 9.94 -30.53
C ILE A 521 21.64 8.75 -31.36
N PRO A 522 22.17 7.53 -31.18
CA PRO A 522 21.67 6.35 -31.87
C PRO A 522 20.30 5.94 -31.38
N TYR A 523 19.45 5.51 -32.32
CA TYR A 523 18.08 5.14 -32.01
C TYR A 523 17.67 3.79 -32.56
N VAL A 524 16.81 3.11 -31.85
CA VAL A 524 16.14 1.88 -32.25
C VAL A 524 14.64 2.14 -32.23
N THR A 525 13.99 2.07 -33.38
CA THR A 525 12.55 2.38 -33.51
C THR A 525 11.75 1.08 -33.70
N PHE A 526 10.69 0.93 -32.95
CA PHE A 526 9.74 -0.18 -33.08
C PHE A 526 8.49 0.33 -33.78
N GLU A 527 8.17 -0.24 -34.95
CA GLU A 527 7.03 0.19 -35.76
C GLU A 527 6.20 -1.00 -36.28
N SER A 528 4.96 -0.72 -36.69
CA SER A 528 4.14 -1.72 -37.39
C SER A 528 4.56 -1.85 -38.84
N ASP A 529 4.24 -3.00 -39.51
CA ASP A 529 4.51 -3.19 -40.94
C ASP A 529 3.77 -2.20 -41.84
N GLU A 530 2.65 -1.65 -41.34
CA GLU A 530 1.78 -0.74 -42.11
C GLU A 530 2.21 0.73 -42.00
N SER A 531 3.14 1.06 -41.08
CA SER A 531 3.60 2.44 -40.92
C SER A 531 4.49 2.87 -42.11
N SER A 532 4.20 4.06 -42.63
CA SER A 532 5.00 4.72 -43.67
C SER A 532 6.25 5.33 -43.05
N VAL A 533 7.30 4.54 -42.89
CA VAL A 533 8.59 4.97 -42.32
C VAL A 533 9.58 5.17 -43.44
N ASN A 534 10.33 6.29 -43.38
CA ASN A 534 11.43 6.52 -44.33
C ASN A 534 12.62 5.62 -44.00
N MET A 535 12.88 4.62 -44.89
CA MET A 535 13.91 3.61 -44.68
C MET A 535 15.34 4.19 -44.78
N ASP A 536 15.54 5.30 -45.48
CA ASP A 536 16.86 5.91 -45.68
C ASP A 536 17.51 6.42 -44.37
N ARG A 537 16.73 6.51 -43.31
CA ARG A 537 17.16 6.96 -41.99
C ARG A 537 17.70 5.84 -41.10
N TYR A 538 17.69 4.61 -41.57
CA TYR A 538 18.14 3.44 -40.81
C TYR A 538 19.29 2.75 -41.53
N ASP A 539 20.17 2.12 -40.75
CA ASP A 539 21.27 1.32 -41.27
C ASP A 539 20.84 -0.13 -41.49
N ALA A 540 19.90 -0.62 -40.63
CA ALA A 540 19.38 -1.97 -40.72
C ALA A 540 17.90 -2.04 -40.30
N VAL A 541 17.22 -3.03 -40.87
CA VAL A 541 15.81 -3.35 -40.52
C VAL A 541 15.71 -4.79 -40.04
N LEU A 542 15.24 -4.98 -38.82
CA LEU A 542 14.89 -6.27 -38.26
C LEU A 542 13.40 -6.52 -38.50
N GLU A 543 13.08 -7.49 -39.33
CA GLU A 543 11.69 -7.94 -39.54
C GLU A 543 11.35 -9.15 -38.67
N ILE A 544 10.35 -9.01 -37.79
CA ILE A 544 9.82 -10.11 -36.99
C ILE A 544 8.64 -10.72 -37.76
N LYS A 545 8.77 -11.99 -38.12
CA LYS A 545 7.77 -12.76 -38.88
C LYS A 545 6.89 -13.58 -37.96
N GLU A 546 5.78 -14.07 -38.51
CA GLU A 546 4.90 -14.99 -37.78
C GLU A 546 5.63 -16.28 -37.37
N GLY A 547 5.31 -16.80 -36.17
CA GLY A 547 5.98 -17.98 -35.63
C GLY A 547 7.34 -17.74 -34.98
N GLY A 548 7.74 -16.46 -34.84
CA GLY A 548 8.96 -16.07 -34.13
C GLY A 548 10.25 -16.09 -34.99
N ALA A 549 10.12 -16.33 -36.30
CA ALA A 549 11.22 -16.16 -37.21
C ALA A 549 11.55 -14.67 -37.39
N TRP A 550 12.79 -14.35 -37.71
CA TRP A 550 13.24 -12.99 -37.95
C TRP A 550 14.21 -12.90 -39.09
N GLU A 551 14.34 -11.73 -39.68
CA GLU A 551 15.25 -11.45 -40.78
C GLU A 551 15.84 -10.06 -40.59
N LEU A 552 17.17 -9.96 -40.69
CA LEU A 552 17.91 -8.69 -40.67
C LEU A 552 18.29 -8.29 -42.10
N LYS A 553 17.88 -7.11 -42.53
CA LYS A 553 18.15 -6.56 -43.84
C LYS A 553 18.92 -5.25 -43.70
N PRO A 554 19.95 -4.98 -44.56
CA PRO A 554 20.48 -3.63 -44.66
C PRO A 554 19.38 -2.69 -45.20
N ALA A 555 19.24 -1.51 -44.61
CA ALA A 555 18.22 -0.55 -45.05
C ALA A 555 18.65 0.18 -46.34
N LYS A 556 19.97 0.43 -46.48
CA LYS A 556 20.55 0.99 -47.69
C LYS A 556 20.96 -0.15 -48.64
N VAL A 557 20.38 -0.20 -49.82
CA VAL A 557 20.91 -1.02 -50.92
C VAL A 557 22.20 -0.34 -51.34
N LEU A 558 23.34 -0.89 -50.94
CA LEU A 558 24.63 -0.52 -51.54
C LEU A 558 24.49 -0.79 -53.02
N GLY A 559 24.57 0.26 -53.85
CA GLY A 559 24.65 0.12 -55.32
C GLY A 559 25.76 -0.87 -55.69
N PRO A 560 25.66 -1.54 -56.85
CA PRO A 560 26.68 -2.49 -57.24
C PRO A 560 28.06 -1.81 -57.23
N PRO A 561 29.12 -2.53 -56.78
CA PRO A 561 30.46 -1.95 -56.76
C PRO A 561 30.80 -1.45 -58.15
N GLU A 562 31.26 -0.20 -58.28
CA GLU A 562 31.84 0.35 -59.53
C GLU A 562 32.92 -0.60 -60.01
N GLU A 563 32.65 -1.28 -61.15
CA GLU A 563 33.66 -2.03 -61.89
C GLU A 563 34.75 -1.07 -62.25
N THR A 564 35.88 -1.21 -61.60
CA THR A 564 37.13 -0.57 -62.01
C THR A 564 37.49 -1.06 -63.43
N GLN A 565 37.13 -0.29 -64.48
CA GLN A 565 37.65 -0.52 -65.83
C GLN A 565 39.13 -0.37 -65.76
N GLN A 566 39.86 -1.50 -65.73
CA GLN A 566 41.24 -1.57 -66.07
C GLN A 566 41.35 -1.32 -67.58
N VAL A 567 41.81 -0.12 -67.94
CA VAL A 567 42.30 0.20 -69.30
C VAL A 567 43.60 -0.56 -69.49
N MET A 568 43.54 -1.60 -70.33
CA MET A 568 44.71 -2.17 -70.94
C MET A 568 45.10 -1.31 -72.18
N SER A 569 46.27 -0.76 -72.17
CA SER A 569 47.05 -0.42 -73.38
C SER A 569 48.45 -0.99 -73.25
#